data_ecceae4ef8f8eb0347e60d696b58b208
#
_entry.id   ecceae4ef8f8eb0347e60d696b58b208
#
_cell.length_a   1.000
_cell.length_b   1.000
_cell.length_c   1.000
_cell.angle_alpha   90.00
_cell.angle_beta   90.00
_cell.angle_gamma   90.00
#
_symmetry.space_group_name_H-M   'P 1'
#
loop_
_entity.id
_entity.type
_entity.pdbx_description
1 polymer ?
#
loop_
_entity_poly.entity_id
_entity_poly.type
_entity_poly.pdbx_seq_one_letter_code
_entity_poly.pdbx_strand_id
1 'polypeptide(L)'
;VTFLFVEDFEDAGSVVESTENSDTSLIRTNIDSLVFEGYGSGEIHLDSNNDFFEIITSEFVPLNNLYNASMLEMNYRCDHSFKLGVAVKSSETGLIDLYESIQINPSEEWNKIYVHTTYQVNLGNSSDEFGIFIGTVKSPSFETASFYFDNIKWLHEQ
;
A
#
# COMPACT_ATOMS: atom_id res chain seq x y z
N VAL A 1 11.81 -1.71 18.05
CA VAL A 1 11.46 -1.66 16.61
C VAL A 1 10.46 -0.53 16.41
N THR A 2 10.76 0.41 15.54
CA THR A 2 9.89 1.56 15.27
C THR A 2 9.36 1.47 13.85
N PHE A 3 8.04 1.56 13.71
CA PHE A 3 7.41 1.69 12.40
C PHE A 3 7.60 3.10 11.86
N LEU A 4 7.94 3.21 10.58
CA LEU A 4 8.04 4.50 9.89
C LEU A 4 6.66 5.13 9.71
N PHE A 5 5.64 4.31 9.50
CA PHE A 5 4.24 4.73 9.54
C PHE A 5 3.34 3.55 9.90
N VAL A 6 2.15 3.90 10.37
CA VAL A 6 1.06 2.94 10.65
C VAL A 6 -0.24 3.56 10.12
N GLU A 7 -0.98 2.80 9.31
CA GLU A 7 -2.34 3.12 8.89
C GLU A 7 -3.30 2.06 9.42
N ASP A 8 -4.12 2.45 10.37
CA ASP A 8 -5.11 1.57 11.00
C ASP A 8 -6.57 1.95 10.66
N PHE A 9 -6.75 3.00 9.88
CA PHE A 9 -8.06 3.51 9.45
C PHE A 9 -9.03 3.85 10.59
N GLU A 10 -8.54 4.02 11.81
CA GLU A 10 -9.37 4.37 12.97
C GLU A 10 -9.74 5.86 13.00
N ASP A 11 -8.86 6.72 12.49
CA ASP A 11 -9.04 8.15 12.42
C ASP A 11 -9.48 8.61 11.03
N ALA A 12 -10.04 9.82 10.95
CA ALA A 12 -10.45 10.44 9.70
C ALA A 12 -9.27 10.84 8.79
N GLY A 13 -8.08 11.02 9.35
CA GLY A 13 -6.85 11.27 8.60
C GLY A 13 -6.18 9.97 8.21
N SER A 14 -5.66 9.89 6.98
CA SER A 14 -4.97 8.71 6.46
C SER A 14 -3.52 9.03 6.13
N VAL A 15 -2.61 8.09 6.40
CA VAL A 15 -1.20 8.17 5.99
C VAL A 15 -0.96 7.57 4.61
N VAL A 16 -1.99 6.99 4.00
CA VAL A 16 -2.02 6.55 2.61
C VAL A 16 -3.13 7.26 1.85
N GLU A 17 -2.91 7.50 0.58
CA GLU A 17 -3.86 8.21 -0.28
C GLU A 17 -3.86 7.63 -1.70
N SER A 18 -4.97 7.79 -2.41
CA SER A 18 -5.03 7.47 -3.83
C SER A 18 -4.23 8.50 -4.62
N THR A 19 -3.43 8.01 -5.60
CA THR A 19 -2.70 8.90 -6.50
C THR A 19 -3.65 9.51 -7.55
N GLU A 20 -3.19 10.56 -8.24
CA GLU A 20 -3.95 11.15 -9.34
C GLU A 20 -4.17 10.22 -10.54
N ASN A 21 -3.38 9.14 -10.65
CA ASN A 21 -3.52 8.13 -11.69
C ASN A 21 -4.61 7.10 -11.38
N SER A 22 -5.07 7.05 -10.14
CA SER A 22 -6.09 6.09 -9.70
C SER A 22 -7.46 6.46 -10.26
N ASP A 23 -8.16 5.47 -10.82
CA ASP A 23 -9.51 5.67 -11.37
C ASP A 23 -10.57 5.77 -10.27
N THR A 24 -10.26 5.31 -9.07
CA THR A 24 -11.15 5.31 -7.92
C THR A 24 -10.39 5.67 -6.65
N SER A 25 -11.09 6.12 -5.65
CA SER A 25 -10.50 6.57 -4.38
C SER A 25 -10.56 5.49 -3.31
N LEU A 26 -9.49 5.43 -2.51
CA LEU A 26 -9.49 4.74 -1.24
C LEU A 26 -10.46 5.46 -0.30
N ILE A 27 -11.42 4.73 0.23
CA ILE A 27 -12.36 5.23 1.23
C ILE A 27 -12.22 4.43 2.53
N ARG A 28 -12.68 5.02 3.63
CA ARG A 28 -12.79 4.31 4.91
C ARG A 28 -14.18 3.68 5.01
N THR A 29 -14.24 2.39 5.29
CA THR A 29 -15.50 1.71 5.63
C THR A 29 -15.59 1.47 7.14
N ASN A 30 -16.81 1.57 7.68
CA ASN A 30 -17.14 1.24 9.07
C ASN A 30 -18.21 0.14 9.17
N ILE A 31 -18.42 -0.59 8.07
CA ILE A 31 -19.34 -1.73 8.04
C ILE A 31 -18.66 -2.91 8.74
N ASP A 32 -19.19 -3.39 9.85
CA ASP A 32 -18.59 -4.42 10.71
C ASP A 32 -18.08 -5.64 9.95
N SER A 33 -18.80 -6.11 8.95
CA SER A 33 -18.38 -7.27 8.14
C SER A 33 -17.19 -7.00 7.22
N LEU A 34 -16.83 -5.73 7.02
CA LEU A 34 -15.74 -5.26 6.15
C LEU A 34 -14.58 -4.66 6.93
N VAL A 35 -14.65 -4.68 8.25
CA VAL A 35 -13.59 -4.16 9.14
C VAL A 35 -12.88 -5.35 9.78
N PHE A 36 -11.55 -5.32 9.76
CA PHE A 36 -10.73 -6.35 10.39
C PHE A 36 -10.64 -6.13 11.89
N GLU A 37 -10.27 -4.93 12.29
CA GLU A 37 -10.04 -4.56 13.69
C GLU A 37 -10.53 -3.14 13.94
N GLY A 38 -11.00 -2.88 15.16
CA GLY A 38 -11.47 -1.55 15.54
C GLY A 38 -12.76 -1.13 14.85
N TYR A 39 -12.78 0.10 14.34
CA TYR A 39 -13.97 0.74 13.78
C TYR A 39 -13.88 1.04 12.28
N GLY A 40 -12.74 0.87 11.64
CA GLY A 40 -12.56 1.20 10.25
C GLY A 40 -11.52 0.36 9.53
N SER A 41 -11.72 0.20 8.22
CA SER A 41 -10.75 -0.37 7.28
C SER A 41 -10.76 0.44 5.98
N GLY A 42 -9.67 0.34 5.21
CA GLY A 42 -9.62 0.91 3.87
C GLY A 42 -10.38 0.06 2.87
N GLU A 43 -11.04 0.68 1.90
CA GLU A 43 -11.88 0.02 0.92
C GLU A 43 -11.66 0.62 -0.47
N ILE A 44 -11.50 -0.24 -1.49
CA ILE A 44 -11.38 0.12 -2.90
C ILE A 44 -12.24 -0.81 -3.74
N HIS A 45 -12.98 -0.25 -4.69
CA HIS A 45 -13.75 -0.99 -5.69
C HIS A 45 -13.35 -0.60 -7.10
N LEU A 46 -13.14 -1.61 -7.94
CA LEU A 46 -12.90 -1.46 -9.37
C LEU A 46 -14.05 -2.06 -10.17
N ASP A 47 -14.30 -1.51 -11.34
CA ASP A 47 -15.28 -2.00 -12.32
C ASP A 47 -14.73 -1.86 -13.75
N SER A 48 -15.58 -2.09 -14.76
CA SER A 48 -15.15 -2.02 -16.16
C SER A 48 -14.85 -0.60 -16.64
N ASN A 49 -15.34 0.43 -15.97
CA ASN A 49 -15.08 1.84 -16.30
C ASN A 49 -13.94 2.44 -15.49
N ASN A 50 -13.64 1.86 -14.32
CA ASN A 50 -12.61 2.30 -13.37
C ASN A 50 -11.81 1.08 -12.98
N ASP A 51 -10.83 0.71 -13.78
CA ASP A 51 -10.14 -0.58 -13.69
C ASP A 51 -8.75 -0.51 -13.02
N PHE A 52 -8.31 0.67 -12.60
CA PHE A 52 -7.00 0.87 -11.99
C PHE A 52 -7.11 1.59 -10.65
N PHE A 53 -6.39 1.08 -9.64
CA PHE A 53 -6.12 1.85 -8.45
C PHE A 53 -4.63 1.85 -8.10
N GLU A 54 -4.21 2.93 -7.48
CA GLU A 54 -2.88 3.10 -6.94
C GLU A 54 -2.97 3.96 -5.69
N ILE A 55 -2.52 3.42 -4.57
CA ILE A 55 -2.38 4.16 -3.32
C ILE A 55 -0.92 4.22 -2.92
N ILE A 56 -0.54 5.31 -2.28
CA ILE A 56 0.82 5.63 -1.90
C ILE A 56 0.82 6.30 -0.53
N THR A 57 1.91 6.25 0.20
CA THR A 57 2.06 7.02 1.44
C THR A 57 1.97 8.52 1.17
N SER A 58 1.25 9.24 2.02
CA SER A 58 1.05 10.69 1.87
C SER A 58 2.35 11.47 2.04
N GLU A 59 3.26 10.95 2.86
CA GLU A 59 4.58 11.52 3.10
C GLU A 59 5.67 10.50 2.79
N PHE A 60 6.78 10.99 2.24
CA PHE A 60 7.99 10.21 2.00
C PHE A 60 9.02 10.55 3.06
N VAL A 61 9.82 9.56 3.45
CA VAL A 61 10.80 9.69 4.53
C VAL A 61 12.21 9.33 4.05
N PRO A 62 13.25 10.03 4.55
CA PRO A 62 14.62 9.61 4.33
C PRO A 62 14.92 8.35 5.16
N LEU A 63 15.84 7.52 4.69
CA LEU A 63 16.32 6.34 5.40
C LEU A 63 17.81 6.46 5.67
N ASN A 64 18.25 6.15 6.90
CA ASN A 64 19.64 6.33 7.31
C ASN A 64 20.61 5.35 6.62
N ASN A 65 20.17 4.10 6.48
CA ASN A 65 20.97 3.06 5.84
C ASN A 65 20.07 2.16 5.00
N LEU A 66 20.18 2.27 3.68
CA LEU A 66 19.33 1.53 2.74
C LEU A 66 19.54 -0.01 2.81
N TYR A 67 20.64 -0.47 3.35
CA TYR A 67 20.94 -1.90 3.47
C TYR A 67 20.32 -2.56 4.71
N ASN A 68 19.79 -1.77 5.64
CA ASN A 68 19.09 -2.30 6.79
C ASN A 68 17.76 -2.92 6.39
N ALA A 69 17.30 -3.87 7.20
CA ALA A 69 16.07 -4.60 6.90
C ALA A 69 14.85 -3.70 6.84
N SER A 70 14.07 -3.88 5.80
CA SER A 70 12.78 -3.22 5.61
C SER A 70 11.69 -4.27 5.42
N MET A 71 10.54 -4.05 6.05
CA MET A 71 9.40 -4.95 5.99
C MET A 71 8.10 -4.17 6.01
N LEU A 72 7.17 -4.58 5.16
CA LEU A 72 5.79 -4.14 5.19
C LEU A 72 4.92 -5.26 5.75
N GLU A 73 4.06 -4.90 6.69
CA GLU A 73 3.05 -5.82 7.25
C GLU A 73 1.66 -5.20 7.05
N MET A 74 0.67 -6.02 6.73
CA MET A 74 -0.70 -5.57 6.60
C MET A 74 -1.70 -6.71 6.68
N ASN A 75 -2.94 -6.37 7.05
CA ASN A 75 -4.09 -7.24 6.87
C ASN A 75 -4.81 -6.86 5.58
N TYR A 76 -5.31 -7.86 4.87
CA TYR A 76 -6.03 -7.66 3.63
C TYR A 76 -7.12 -8.71 3.42
N ARG A 77 -8.10 -8.33 2.60
CA ARG A 77 -9.15 -9.20 2.08
C ARG A 77 -9.50 -8.69 0.68
N CYS A 78 -9.55 -9.57 -0.31
CA CYS A 78 -9.85 -9.16 -1.69
C CYS A 78 -10.28 -10.33 -2.55
N ASP A 79 -10.97 -10.04 -3.65
CA ASP A 79 -11.39 -11.01 -4.65
C ASP A 79 -10.56 -10.97 -5.94
N HIS A 80 -9.55 -10.11 -5.99
CA HIS A 80 -8.63 -9.94 -7.12
C HIS A 80 -7.20 -9.72 -6.61
N SER A 81 -6.20 -10.16 -7.35
CA SER A 81 -4.80 -9.93 -7.00
C SER A 81 -4.42 -8.46 -7.03
N PHE A 82 -3.43 -8.09 -6.25
CA PHE A 82 -2.85 -6.74 -6.24
C PHE A 82 -1.35 -6.81 -6.04
N LYS A 83 -0.68 -5.70 -6.29
CA LYS A 83 0.77 -5.54 -6.14
C LYS A 83 1.07 -4.57 -5.04
N LEU A 84 2.20 -4.76 -4.38
CA LEU A 84 2.74 -3.81 -3.42
C LEU A 84 4.26 -3.76 -3.50
N GLY A 85 4.81 -2.67 -3.01
CA GLY A 85 6.24 -2.45 -3.00
C GLY A 85 6.63 -1.09 -2.45
N VAL A 86 7.78 -0.61 -2.88
CA VAL A 86 8.39 0.63 -2.43
C VAL A 86 8.23 1.72 -3.48
N ALA A 87 7.85 2.91 -3.03
CA ALA A 87 7.85 4.12 -3.83
C ALA A 87 9.11 4.94 -3.47
N VAL A 88 9.88 5.32 -4.47
CA VAL A 88 11.11 6.11 -4.29
C VAL A 88 10.93 7.46 -4.96
N LYS A 89 11.05 8.52 -4.16
CA LYS A 89 11.02 9.90 -4.64
C LYS A 89 12.43 10.42 -4.84
N SER A 90 12.79 10.68 -6.08
CA SER A 90 14.12 11.19 -6.43
C SER A 90 14.38 12.57 -5.81
N SER A 91 15.50 12.71 -5.14
CA SER A 91 15.97 14.00 -4.62
C SER A 91 16.36 14.98 -5.73
N GLU A 92 16.71 14.48 -6.90
CA GLU A 92 17.12 15.31 -8.03
C GLU A 92 15.95 15.82 -8.85
N THR A 93 14.96 14.98 -9.12
CA THR A 93 13.86 15.30 -10.03
C THR A 93 12.51 15.50 -9.33
N GLY A 94 12.35 14.99 -8.10
CA GLY A 94 11.07 14.94 -7.41
C GLY A 94 10.09 13.90 -7.98
N LEU A 95 10.49 13.15 -9.02
CA LEU A 95 9.68 12.10 -9.60
C LEU A 95 9.67 10.85 -8.70
N ILE A 96 8.57 10.12 -8.76
CA ILE A 96 8.36 8.92 -7.97
C ILE A 96 8.42 7.71 -8.87
N ASP A 97 9.32 6.77 -8.54
CA ASP A 97 9.41 5.45 -9.15
C ASP A 97 8.81 4.40 -8.22
N LEU A 98 8.07 3.43 -8.78
CA LEU A 98 7.45 2.34 -8.05
C LEU A 98 8.20 1.05 -8.32
N TYR A 99 8.66 0.40 -7.26
CA TYR A 99 9.39 -0.88 -7.33
C TYR A 99 8.57 -1.98 -6.65
N GLU A 100 8.00 -2.86 -7.47
CA GLU A 100 7.20 -3.98 -7.00
C GLU A 100 8.04 -4.96 -6.17
N SER A 101 7.54 -5.32 -4.99
CA SER A 101 8.11 -6.38 -4.15
C SER A 101 7.45 -7.72 -4.41
N ILE A 102 6.11 -7.74 -4.51
CA ILE A 102 5.34 -8.97 -4.65
C ILE A 102 3.94 -8.67 -5.21
N GLN A 103 3.38 -9.66 -5.89
CA GLN A 103 1.96 -9.73 -6.20
C GLN A 103 1.26 -10.64 -5.19
N ILE A 104 0.18 -10.16 -4.60
CA ILE A 104 -0.61 -10.86 -3.59
C ILE A 104 -1.83 -11.51 -4.26
N ASN A 105 -2.06 -12.78 -3.96
CA ASN A 105 -3.21 -13.52 -4.44
C ASN A 105 -4.48 -13.14 -3.67
N PRO A 106 -5.67 -13.31 -4.28
CA PRO A 106 -6.94 -13.07 -3.60
C PRO A 106 -7.09 -13.89 -2.31
N SER A 107 -7.79 -13.33 -1.34
CA SER A 107 -8.23 -14.03 -0.14
C SER A 107 -9.62 -13.53 0.24
N GLU A 108 -10.60 -14.42 0.24
CA GLU A 108 -11.99 -14.11 0.62
C GLU A 108 -12.14 -13.82 2.10
N GLU A 109 -11.20 -14.29 2.91
CA GLU A 109 -11.12 -14.00 4.34
C GLU A 109 -9.99 -13.03 4.63
N TRP A 110 -10.07 -12.34 5.76
CA TRP A 110 -8.98 -11.52 6.24
C TRP A 110 -7.72 -12.36 6.46
N ASN A 111 -6.62 -11.90 5.89
CA ASN A 111 -5.31 -12.54 5.99
C ASN A 111 -4.25 -11.49 6.33
N LYS A 112 -3.16 -11.93 6.92
CA LYS A 112 -2.02 -11.07 7.27
C LYS A 112 -0.81 -11.46 6.45
N ILE A 113 -0.11 -10.46 5.93
CA ILE A 113 1.13 -10.68 5.18
C ILE A 113 2.27 -9.87 5.78
N TYR A 114 3.48 -10.42 5.59
CA TYR A 114 4.76 -9.77 5.86
C TYR A 114 5.56 -9.81 4.57
N VAL A 115 5.98 -8.65 4.09
CA VAL A 115 6.68 -8.54 2.81
C VAL A 115 8.02 -7.84 3.02
N HIS A 116 9.10 -8.51 2.66
CA HIS A 116 10.42 -7.90 2.66
C HIS A 116 10.54 -6.86 1.55
N THR A 117 10.98 -5.66 1.89
CA THR A 117 11.10 -4.52 0.98
C THR A 117 12.56 -4.01 0.87
N THR A 118 13.51 -4.66 1.52
CA THR A 118 14.92 -4.24 1.56
C THR A 118 15.52 -4.11 0.17
N TYR A 119 15.27 -5.06 -0.72
CA TYR A 119 15.79 -5.03 -2.09
C TYR A 119 15.30 -3.79 -2.84
N GLN A 120 14.00 -3.49 -2.76
CA GLN A 120 13.40 -2.34 -3.46
C GLN A 120 13.89 -1.01 -2.90
N VAL A 121 14.08 -0.92 -1.58
CA VAL A 121 14.70 0.26 -0.95
C VAL A 121 16.10 0.50 -1.52
N ASN A 122 16.88 -0.56 -1.73
CA ASN A 122 18.24 -0.47 -2.27
C ASN A 122 18.30 -0.03 -3.75
N LEU A 123 17.17 0.01 -4.45
CA LEU A 123 17.11 0.56 -5.81
C LEU A 123 17.12 2.09 -5.82
N GLY A 124 16.85 2.73 -4.68
CA GLY A 124 17.00 4.17 -4.51
C GLY A 124 18.41 4.58 -4.10
N ASN A 125 18.61 5.88 -3.98
CA ASN A 125 19.84 6.50 -3.50
C ASN A 125 19.69 6.99 -2.06
N SER A 126 20.79 7.13 -1.35
CA SER A 126 20.79 7.61 0.05
C SER A 126 20.21 9.01 0.25
N SER A 127 20.15 9.82 -0.81
CA SER A 127 19.54 11.15 -0.81
C SER A 127 18.05 11.17 -1.16
N ASP A 128 17.50 10.04 -1.58
CA ASP A 128 16.09 9.93 -1.93
C ASP A 128 15.20 9.81 -0.69
N GLU A 129 13.91 9.96 -0.89
CA GLU A 129 12.89 9.72 0.13
C GLU A 129 12.02 8.54 -0.29
N PHE A 130 11.49 7.82 0.68
CA PHE A 130 10.87 6.51 0.48
C PHE A 130 9.47 6.46 1.07
N GLY A 131 8.60 5.71 0.40
CA GLY A 131 7.28 5.35 0.85
C GLY A 131 6.93 3.96 0.37
N ILE A 132 5.68 3.57 0.50
CA ILE A 132 5.16 2.33 -0.07
C ILE A 132 4.04 2.64 -1.06
N PHE A 133 3.76 1.68 -1.92
CA PHE A 133 2.59 1.72 -2.79
C PHE A 133 1.86 0.38 -2.78
N ILE A 134 0.55 0.44 -3.09
CA ILE A 134 -0.32 -0.70 -3.33
C ILE A 134 -1.16 -0.36 -4.54
N GLY A 135 -1.28 -1.27 -5.49
CA GLY A 135 -2.06 -1.01 -6.68
C GLY A 135 -2.26 -2.21 -7.57
N THR A 136 -3.19 -2.10 -8.50
CA THR A 136 -3.39 -3.08 -9.57
C THR A 136 -4.28 -2.55 -10.67
N VAL A 137 -4.17 -3.17 -11.83
CA VAL A 137 -5.14 -3.07 -12.92
C VAL A 137 -6.06 -4.28 -12.84
N LYS A 138 -7.37 -4.05 -12.82
CA LYS A 138 -8.35 -5.14 -12.83
C LYS A 138 -8.26 -5.91 -14.15
N SER A 139 -8.21 -7.24 -14.07
CA SER A 139 -8.30 -8.09 -15.25
C SER A 139 -9.63 -7.89 -15.97
N PRO A 140 -9.64 -7.81 -17.31
CA PRO A 140 -10.89 -7.71 -18.09
C PRO A 140 -11.86 -8.89 -17.90
N SER A 141 -11.36 -10.04 -17.41
CA SER A 141 -12.18 -11.21 -17.11
C SER A 141 -13.02 -11.08 -15.84
N PHE A 142 -12.74 -10.06 -15.02
CA PHE A 142 -13.52 -9.72 -13.83
C PHE A 142 -14.46 -8.56 -14.14
N GLU A 143 -15.71 -8.69 -13.76
CA GLU A 143 -16.69 -7.60 -13.86
C GLU A 143 -16.38 -6.51 -12.84
N THR A 144 -16.10 -6.90 -11.61
CA THR A 144 -15.73 -6.02 -10.50
C THR A 144 -14.57 -6.60 -9.71
N ALA A 145 -13.88 -5.77 -8.92
CA ALA A 145 -12.88 -6.19 -7.94
C ALA A 145 -12.98 -5.32 -6.70
N SER A 146 -12.91 -5.95 -5.53
CA SER A 146 -13.02 -5.29 -4.23
C SER A 146 -11.81 -5.62 -3.37
N PHE A 147 -11.28 -4.61 -2.69
CA PHE A 147 -10.11 -4.71 -1.84
C PHE A 147 -10.37 -4.04 -0.50
N TYR A 148 -9.95 -4.71 0.57
CA TYR A 148 -10.04 -4.19 1.93
C TYR A 148 -8.68 -4.32 2.59
N PHE A 149 -8.23 -3.25 3.24
CA PHE A 149 -6.93 -3.17 3.89
C PHE A 149 -7.07 -2.67 5.32
N ASP A 150 -6.22 -3.16 6.19
CA ASP A 150 -6.13 -2.71 7.56
C ASP A 150 -4.72 -2.91 8.12
N ASN A 151 -4.38 -2.16 9.16
CA ASN A 151 -3.11 -2.29 9.87
C ASN A 151 -1.88 -2.30 8.94
N ILE A 152 -1.82 -1.36 8.00
CA ILE A 152 -0.67 -1.20 7.11
C ILE A 152 0.47 -0.58 7.91
N LYS A 153 1.58 -1.29 8.03
CA LYS A 153 2.74 -0.87 8.82
C LYS A 153 4.02 -1.06 8.03
N TRP A 154 4.88 -0.06 8.01
CA TRP A 154 6.17 -0.16 7.37
C TRP A 154 7.30 0.07 8.36
N LEU A 155 8.23 -0.89 8.39
CA LEU A 155 9.40 -0.92 9.23
C LEU A 155 10.65 -0.79 8.39
N HIS A 156 11.59 0.02 8.86
CA HIS A 156 12.97 0.01 8.39
C HIS A 156 13.88 0.16 9.61
N GLU A 157 14.84 -0.74 9.75
CA GLU A 157 15.83 -0.66 10.82
C GLU A 157 16.75 0.53 10.58
N GLN A 158 16.89 1.37 11.60
CA GLN A 158 17.72 2.56 11.55
C GLN A 158 19.18 2.30 11.95
#